data_0bf8072721acf938f4ef5d4a66593f11
#
_entry.id   0bf8072721acf938f4ef5d4a66593f11
#
_cell.length_a   1.000
_cell.length_b   1.000
_cell.length_c   1.000
_cell.angle_alpha   90.00
_cell.angle_beta   90.00
_cell.angle_gamma   90.00
#
_symmetry.space_group_name_H-M   'P 1'
#
loop_
_entity.id
_entity.type
_entity.pdbx_description
1 polymer ?
#
loop_
_entity_poly.entity_id
_entity_poly.type
_entity_poly.pdbx_seq_one_letter_code
_entity_poly.pdbx_strand_id
1 'polypeptide(L)'
;LLTDYKVLVLTVNEEDIPQNLQAEIKMGLRTELNYDDTAKLIGVINGLSKIIRGDEGRTWEADPCKMKRALAFCPAIGDVSKPGTSKNVSAIMPEISRKYKEQIENEDERKRVVDISTKHIDGSMNSSERNEILSWLKEDGADSECKIVTNVRCLSEGVDVPALDAVLFLSSRNSQVDVVQSVGRVMRNFRKGRPDEKKYGYIIIPVVVPQDVKPEDALNDNKYFKVVWD
;
A
#
# COMPACT_ATOMS: atom_id res chain seq x y z
N LEU A 1 -23.85 6.59 0.83
CA LEU A 1 -23.23 7.34 -0.28
C LEU A 1 -21.77 6.93 -0.39
N LEU A 2 -21.29 6.78 -1.62
CA LEU A 2 -19.93 6.38 -1.94
C LEU A 2 -19.13 7.62 -2.40
N THR A 3 -17.80 7.60 -2.21
CA THR A 3 -16.87 8.53 -2.86
C THR A 3 -16.45 7.97 -4.20
N ASP A 4 -15.90 8.81 -5.08
CA ASP A 4 -15.18 8.35 -6.25
C ASP A 4 -13.90 7.62 -5.86
N TYR A 5 -13.30 6.87 -6.79
CA TYR A 5 -12.05 6.17 -6.57
C TYR A 5 -11.04 6.45 -7.69
N LYS A 6 -9.77 6.28 -7.36
CA LYS A 6 -8.65 6.35 -8.32
C LYS A 6 -7.85 5.06 -8.26
N VAL A 7 -7.50 4.54 -9.43
CA VAL A 7 -6.58 3.41 -9.56
C VAL A 7 -5.20 3.96 -9.84
N LEU A 8 -4.25 3.64 -8.99
CA LEU A 8 -2.86 4.05 -9.11
C LEU A 8 -2.05 2.81 -9.46
N VAL A 9 -1.61 2.73 -10.70
CA VAL A 9 -0.62 1.75 -11.12
C VAL A 9 0.74 2.41 -10.99
N LEU A 10 1.49 1.96 -10.01
CA LEU A 10 2.79 2.54 -9.70
C LEU A 10 3.87 1.67 -10.32
N THR A 11 4.44 2.13 -11.39
CA THR A 11 5.62 1.53 -11.99
C THR A 11 6.85 1.94 -11.20
N VAL A 12 7.65 0.98 -10.78
CA VAL A 12 8.90 1.20 -10.06
C VAL A 12 10.03 0.64 -10.91
N ASN A 13 10.93 1.51 -11.30
CA ASN A 13 12.14 1.15 -12.03
C ASN A 13 13.29 0.87 -11.05
N GLU A 14 14.30 0.14 -11.50
CA GLU A 14 15.51 -0.14 -10.70
C GLU A 14 16.22 1.12 -10.22
N GLU A 15 16.22 2.16 -11.04
CA GLU A 15 16.85 3.46 -10.73
C GLU A 15 16.12 4.25 -9.64
N ASP A 16 14.85 3.92 -9.40
CA ASP A 16 14.04 4.58 -8.37
C ASP A 16 14.39 4.11 -6.95
N ILE A 17 15.18 3.04 -6.83
CA ILE A 17 15.57 2.46 -5.55
C ILE A 17 17.01 2.84 -5.26
N PRO A 18 17.28 3.53 -4.14
CA PRO A 18 18.65 3.83 -3.74
C PRO A 18 19.49 2.54 -3.62
N GLN A 19 20.66 2.50 -4.28
CA GLN A 19 21.51 1.30 -4.35
C GLN A 19 21.90 0.75 -2.97
N ASN A 20 22.04 1.61 -1.98
CA ASN A 20 22.39 1.21 -0.62
C ASN A 20 21.21 0.64 0.17
N LEU A 21 19.98 0.97 -0.22
CA LEU A 21 18.78 0.61 0.53
C LEU A 21 18.59 -0.89 0.65
N GLN A 22 18.82 -1.64 -0.43
CA GLN A 22 18.74 -3.10 -0.41
C GLN A 22 19.76 -3.74 0.54
N ALA A 23 21.00 -3.26 0.52
CA ALA A 23 22.06 -3.77 1.40
C ALA A 23 21.69 -3.49 2.87
N GLU A 24 21.23 -2.29 3.18
CA GLU A 24 20.82 -1.90 4.52
C GLU A 24 19.59 -2.66 5.02
N ILE A 25 18.61 -2.92 4.15
CA ILE A 25 17.43 -3.74 4.48
C ILE A 25 17.86 -5.17 4.79
N LYS A 26 18.70 -5.79 3.95
CA LYS A 26 19.21 -7.14 4.17
C LYS A 26 19.97 -7.26 5.49
N MET A 27 20.83 -6.29 5.80
CA MET A 27 21.60 -6.27 7.05
C MET A 27 20.74 -6.06 8.29
N GLY A 28 19.70 -5.20 8.19
CA GLY A 28 18.86 -4.83 9.34
C GLY A 28 17.75 -5.83 9.65
N LEU A 29 17.12 -6.41 8.66
CA LEU A 29 15.92 -7.23 8.83
C LEU A 29 16.17 -8.74 8.87
N ARG A 30 17.39 -9.21 8.60
CA ARG A 30 17.73 -10.65 8.50
C ARG A 30 16.77 -11.42 7.59
N THR A 31 16.20 -10.77 6.57
CA THR A 31 15.26 -11.35 5.62
C THR A 31 15.85 -11.29 4.21
N GLU A 32 15.62 -12.33 3.43
CA GLU A 32 16.03 -12.41 2.03
C GLU A 32 14.99 -11.75 1.13
N LEU A 33 14.77 -10.43 1.30
CA LEU A 33 13.97 -9.68 0.35
C LEU A 33 14.69 -9.65 -1.00
N ASN A 34 13.98 -10.07 -2.03
CA ASN A 34 14.45 -9.85 -3.40
C ASN A 34 14.22 -8.38 -3.80
N TYR A 35 14.80 -8.02 -4.93
CA TYR A 35 14.71 -6.67 -5.48
C TYR A 35 13.26 -6.27 -5.76
N ASP A 36 12.49 -7.16 -6.41
CA ASP A 36 11.10 -6.92 -6.81
C ASP A 36 10.19 -6.65 -5.61
N ASP A 37 10.34 -7.38 -4.51
CA ASP A 37 9.54 -7.18 -3.31
C ASP A 37 9.87 -5.83 -2.66
N THR A 38 11.15 -5.43 -2.61
CA THR A 38 11.56 -4.12 -2.11
C THR A 38 11.00 -3.00 -3.00
N ALA A 39 11.10 -3.13 -4.33
CA ALA A 39 10.59 -2.19 -5.29
C ALA A 39 9.09 -1.96 -5.13
N LYS A 40 8.32 -3.04 -5.04
CA LYS A 40 6.86 -2.96 -4.82
C LYS A 40 6.52 -2.22 -3.54
N LEU A 41 7.23 -2.49 -2.44
CA LEU A 41 6.96 -1.83 -1.17
C LEU A 41 7.31 -0.33 -1.21
N ILE A 42 8.39 0.07 -1.88
CA ILE A 42 8.74 1.48 -2.11
C ILE A 42 7.68 2.16 -2.98
N GLY A 43 7.23 1.51 -4.05
CA GLY A 43 6.12 2.01 -4.86
C GLY A 43 4.87 2.27 -4.02
N VAL A 44 4.50 1.33 -3.15
CA VAL A 44 3.38 1.49 -2.23
C VAL A 44 3.60 2.68 -1.28
N ILE A 45 4.79 2.83 -0.70
CA ILE A 45 5.13 3.94 0.20
C ILE A 45 4.95 5.28 -0.54
N ASN A 46 5.44 5.38 -1.78
CA ASN A 46 5.28 6.57 -2.61
C ASN A 46 3.80 6.87 -2.92
N GLY A 47 3.02 5.84 -3.26
CA GLY A 47 1.58 5.99 -3.49
C GLY A 47 0.83 6.48 -2.26
N LEU A 48 1.08 5.90 -1.09
CA LEU A 48 0.48 6.32 0.19
C LEU A 48 0.90 7.74 0.59
N SER A 49 2.13 8.12 0.25
CA SER A 49 2.68 9.47 0.46
C SER A 49 2.22 10.49 -0.59
N LYS A 50 1.55 10.03 -1.64
CA LYS A 50 1.17 10.82 -2.82
C LYS A 50 2.38 11.49 -3.49
N ILE A 51 3.46 10.71 -3.63
CA ILE A 51 4.67 11.09 -4.35
C ILE A 51 4.70 10.28 -5.65
N ILE A 52 4.52 10.96 -6.79
CA ILE A 52 4.67 10.36 -8.11
C ILE A 52 5.73 11.18 -8.84
N ARG A 53 6.83 10.55 -9.22
CA ARG A 53 7.88 11.18 -10.00
C ARG A 53 7.37 11.54 -11.40
N GLY A 54 7.71 12.73 -11.87
CA GLY A 54 7.30 13.21 -13.19
C GLY A 54 5.87 13.76 -13.29
N ASP A 55 5.08 13.71 -12.25
CA ASP A 55 3.70 14.21 -12.23
C ASP A 55 3.58 15.71 -11.86
N GLU A 56 4.67 16.32 -11.35
CA GLU A 56 4.70 17.71 -10.87
C GLU A 56 3.55 18.06 -9.89
N GLY A 57 2.97 17.05 -9.25
CA GLY A 57 1.88 17.20 -8.28
C GLY A 57 0.47 17.30 -8.89
N ARG A 58 0.32 17.27 -10.20
CA ARG A 58 -0.99 17.45 -10.87
C ARG A 58 -2.04 16.42 -10.48
N THR A 59 -1.62 15.16 -10.29
CA THR A 59 -2.53 14.08 -9.89
C THR A 59 -3.15 14.33 -8.51
N TRP A 60 -2.49 15.09 -7.65
CA TRP A 60 -2.84 15.28 -6.25
C TRP A 60 -3.42 16.65 -5.91
N GLU A 61 -3.56 17.57 -6.88
CA GLU A 61 -4.09 18.92 -6.63
C GLU A 61 -5.45 18.92 -5.93
N ALA A 62 -6.32 17.99 -6.32
CA ALA A 62 -7.66 17.88 -5.73
C ALA A 62 -7.69 17.19 -4.36
N ASP A 63 -6.62 16.48 -3.98
CA ASP A 63 -6.52 15.72 -2.73
C ASP A 63 -5.06 15.59 -2.27
N PRO A 64 -4.49 16.64 -1.69
CA PRO A 64 -3.07 16.68 -1.29
C PRO A 64 -2.77 15.92 0.01
N CYS A 65 -3.79 15.52 0.77
CA CYS A 65 -3.59 14.86 2.05
C CYS A 65 -3.01 13.46 1.89
N LYS A 66 -2.02 13.11 2.70
CA LYS A 66 -1.45 11.76 2.78
C LYS A 66 -2.53 10.74 3.15
N MET A 67 -2.36 9.51 2.69
CA MET A 67 -3.25 8.43 3.07
C MET A 67 -2.92 7.94 4.49
N LYS A 68 -3.92 7.79 5.33
CA LYS A 68 -3.76 7.45 6.75
C LYS A 68 -4.07 5.98 7.06
N ARG A 69 -4.87 5.32 6.21
CA ARG A 69 -5.35 3.96 6.48
C ARG A 69 -5.44 3.14 5.20
N ALA A 70 -4.82 1.96 5.23
CA ALA A 70 -4.87 1.05 4.09
C ALA A 70 -5.06 -0.41 4.50
N LEU A 71 -5.62 -1.19 3.56
CA LEU A 71 -5.61 -2.66 3.60
C LEU A 71 -4.65 -3.18 2.53
N ALA A 72 -3.73 -4.06 2.90
CA ALA A 72 -2.83 -4.72 1.98
C ALA A 72 -3.21 -6.18 1.80
N PHE A 73 -3.46 -6.57 0.55
CA PHE A 73 -3.73 -7.94 0.17
C PHE A 73 -2.46 -8.60 -0.36
N CYS A 74 -2.00 -9.62 0.38
CA CYS A 74 -0.79 -10.39 0.08
C CYS A 74 -1.13 -11.75 -0.55
N PRO A 75 -0.16 -12.42 -1.22
CA PRO A 75 -0.39 -13.72 -1.87
C PRO A 75 -0.64 -14.86 -0.89
N ALA A 76 0.02 -14.84 0.26
CA ALA A 76 -0.05 -15.87 1.28
C ALA A 76 0.09 -15.29 2.71
N ILE A 77 -0.38 -16.02 3.71
CA ILE A 77 -0.19 -15.66 5.13
C ILE A 77 1.31 -15.74 5.47
N GLY A 78 1.92 -16.88 5.20
CA GLY A 78 3.33 -17.16 5.36
C GLY A 78 3.86 -17.03 6.78
N ASP A 79 5.16 -16.83 6.86
CA ASP A 79 5.94 -16.57 8.06
C ASP A 79 6.71 -15.24 7.90
N VAL A 80 7.19 -14.68 9.01
CA VAL A 80 7.96 -13.42 8.97
C VAL A 80 9.22 -13.52 8.12
N SER A 81 9.85 -14.69 8.08
CA SER A 81 11.05 -14.95 7.28
C SER A 81 10.77 -15.14 5.78
N LYS A 82 9.50 -15.37 5.38
CA LYS A 82 9.15 -15.69 3.99
C LYS A 82 8.76 -14.42 3.23
N PRO A 83 9.61 -13.94 2.30
CA PRO A 83 9.40 -12.68 1.59
C PRO A 83 8.04 -12.57 0.90
N GLY A 84 7.49 -11.35 0.87
CA GLY A 84 6.25 -11.02 0.18
C GLY A 84 4.95 -11.56 0.82
N THR A 85 5.05 -12.37 1.88
CA THR A 85 3.87 -12.88 2.59
C THR A 85 3.31 -11.85 3.56
N SER A 86 2.05 -12.01 3.98
CA SER A 86 1.35 -11.03 4.81
C SER A 86 2.04 -10.76 6.15
N LYS A 87 2.54 -11.81 6.83
CA LYS A 87 3.29 -11.65 8.08
C LYS A 87 4.64 -10.99 7.85
N ASN A 88 5.34 -11.33 6.76
CA ASN A 88 6.60 -10.72 6.40
C ASN A 88 6.41 -9.23 6.07
N VAL A 89 5.50 -8.89 5.16
CA VAL A 89 5.21 -7.49 4.78
C VAL A 89 4.84 -6.67 6.03
N SER A 90 4.01 -7.21 6.92
CA SER A 90 3.65 -6.53 8.17
C SER A 90 4.88 -6.26 9.05
N ALA A 91 5.83 -7.18 9.11
CA ALA A 91 7.02 -7.03 9.96
C ALA A 91 8.04 -6.03 9.39
N ILE A 92 8.20 -6.00 8.06
CA ILE A 92 9.33 -5.27 7.42
C ILE A 92 8.95 -3.87 6.90
N MET A 93 7.69 -3.64 6.53
CA MET A 93 7.27 -2.41 5.86
C MET A 93 7.54 -1.13 6.67
N PRO A 94 7.38 -1.10 8.01
CA PRO A 94 7.74 0.06 8.81
C PRO A 94 9.23 0.41 8.70
N GLU A 95 10.11 -0.59 8.74
CA GLU A 95 11.55 -0.38 8.66
C GLU A 95 11.99 0.03 7.25
N ILE A 96 11.37 -0.54 6.20
CA ILE A 96 11.62 -0.10 4.82
C ILE A 96 11.23 1.37 4.64
N SER A 97 10.07 1.77 5.15
CA SER A 97 9.63 3.17 5.09
C SER A 97 10.59 4.11 5.80
N ARG A 98 11.05 3.73 6.99
CA ARG A 98 12.03 4.50 7.76
C ARG A 98 13.35 4.66 7.00
N LYS A 99 13.94 3.56 6.53
CA LYS A 99 15.22 3.57 5.78
C LYS A 99 15.09 4.32 4.46
N TYR A 100 14.01 4.13 3.72
CA TYR A 100 13.76 4.87 2.50
C TYR A 100 13.69 6.38 2.75
N LYS A 101 12.97 6.79 3.79
CA LYS A 101 12.85 8.20 4.20
C LYS A 101 14.20 8.81 4.58
N GLU A 102 15.09 8.06 5.26
CA GLU A 102 16.44 8.50 5.64
C GLU A 102 17.35 8.78 4.44
N GLN A 103 17.13 8.12 3.32
CA GLN A 103 17.94 8.28 2.11
C GLN A 103 17.46 9.42 1.19
N ILE A 104 16.34 10.05 1.49
CA ILE A 104 15.86 11.19 0.74
C ILE A 104 16.60 12.45 1.21
N GLU A 105 17.40 13.03 0.33
CA GLU A 105 18.21 14.22 0.63
C GLU A 105 17.33 15.47 0.78
N ASN A 106 16.34 15.63 -0.11
CA ASN A 106 15.43 16.76 -0.08
C ASN A 106 14.51 16.69 1.15
N GLU A 107 14.61 17.67 2.04
CA GLU A 107 13.87 17.70 3.31
C GLU A 107 12.36 17.80 3.10
N ASP A 108 11.89 18.54 2.11
CA ASP A 108 10.47 18.69 1.84
C ASP A 108 9.87 17.40 1.27
N GLU A 109 10.60 16.73 0.39
CA GLU A 109 10.22 15.39 -0.10
C GLU A 109 10.23 14.37 1.04
N ARG A 110 11.26 14.36 1.87
CA ARG A 110 11.37 13.49 3.05
C ARG A 110 10.19 13.68 4.01
N LYS A 111 9.75 14.92 4.26
CA LYS A 111 8.57 15.22 5.08
C LYS A 111 7.27 14.70 4.46
N ARG A 112 7.21 14.55 3.14
CA ARG A 112 6.05 13.99 2.45
C ARG A 112 5.89 12.50 2.62
N VAL A 113 6.97 11.75 2.84
CA VAL A 113 6.91 10.31 3.04
C VAL A 113 6.16 9.97 4.33
N VAL A 114 5.21 9.05 4.25
CA VAL A 114 4.45 8.57 5.42
C VAL A 114 5.31 7.71 6.34
N ASP A 115 5.07 7.80 7.63
CA ASP A 115 5.56 6.86 8.62
C ASP A 115 4.58 5.69 8.69
N ILE A 116 5.05 4.47 8.50
CA ILE A 116 4.17 3.30 8.38
C ILE A 116 4.13 2.52 9.68
N SER A 117 2.90 2.24 10.13
CA SER A 117 2.60 1.29 11.19
C SER A 117 1.77 0.14 10.62
N THR A 118 2.09 -1.09 10.98
CA THR A 118 1.46 -2.28 10.42
C THR A 118 0.95 -3.24 11.46
N LYS A 119 -0.15 -3.91 11.15
CA LYS A 119 -0.62 -5.13 11.83
C LYS A 119 -1.03 -6.17 10.80
N HIS A 120 -0.85 -7.44 11.15
CA HIS A 120 -1.31 -8.57 10.33
C HIS A 120 -2.64 -9.09 10.87
N ILE A 121 -3.50 -9.57 9.96
CA ILE A 121 -4.74 -10.26 10.31
C ILE A 121 -4.92 -11.49 9.43
N ASP A 122 -5.32 -12.62 10.03
CA ASP A 122 -5.64 -13.85 9.31
C ASP A 122 -6.86 -14.57 9.89
N GLY A 123 -7.27 -15.66 9.21
CA GLY A 123 -8.46 -16.42 9.58
C GLY A 123 -8.30 -17.27 10.85
N SER A 124 -7.08 -17.47 11.37
CA SER A 124 -6.84 -18.22 12.60
C SER A 124 -7.12 -17.40 13.87
N MET A 125 -7.13 -16.08 13.74
CA MET A 125 -7.42 -15.15 14.83
C MET A 125 -8.88 -15.22 15.26
N ASN A 126 -9.14 -15.17 16.55
CA ASN A 126 -10.49 -15.07 17.09
C ASN A 126 -11.11 -13.68 16.82
N SER A 127 -12.41 -13.55 17.10
CA SER A 127 -13.15 -12.30 16.83
C SER A 127 -12.64 -11.12 17.66
N SER A 128 -12.19 -11.34 18.88
CA SER A 128 -11.66 -10.26 19.75
C SER A 128 -10.36 -9.71 19.21
N GLU A 129 -9.40 -10.58 18.85
CA GLU A 129 -8.11 -10.20 18.26
C GLU A 129 -8.32 -9.43 16.95
N ARG A 130 -9.23 -9.88 16.09
CA ARG A 130 -9.55 -9.17 14.85
C ARG A 130 -10.15 -7.80 15.12
N ASN A 131 -11.07 -7.71 16.08
CA ASN A 131 -11.71 -6.44 16.45
C ASN A 131 -10.72 -5.43 17.04
N GLU A 132 -9.75 -5.87 17.83
CA GLU A 132 -8.67 -5.03 18.33
C GLU A 132 -7.83 -4.42 17.20
N ILE A 133 -7.45 -5.23 16.20
CA ILE A 133 -6.68 -4.75 15.04
C ILE A 133 -7.50 -3.76 14.23
N LEU A 134 -8.79 -4.04 14.01
CA LEU A 134 -9.67 -3.14 13.27
C LEU A 134 -9.98 -1.85 14.04
N SER A 135 -10.07 -1.90 15.35
CA SER A 135 -10.21 -0.71 16.21
C SER A 135 -8.96 0.15 16.12
N TRP A 136 -7.77 -0.45 16.25
CA TRP A 136 -6.50 0.25 16.05
C TRP A 136 -6.41 0.92 14.67
N LEU A 137 -6.89 0.26 13.60
CA LEU A 137 -6.89 0.85 12.26
C LEU A 137 -7.81 2.08 12.17
N LYS A 138 -8.89 2.12 12.95
CA LYS A 138 -9.85 3.24 12.98
C LYS A 138 -9.38 4.44 13.79
N GLU A 139 -8.50 4.23 14.75
CA GLU A 139 -7.97 5.29 15.60
C GLU A 139 -7.17 6.31 14.80
N ASP A 140 -7.34 7.58 15.10
CA ASP A 140 -6.52 8.63 14.52
C ASP A 140 -5.08 8.50 15.04
N GLY A 141 -4.12 8.59 14.15
CA GLY A 141 -2.69 8.62 14.43
C GLY A 141 -2.09 10.00 14.16
N ALA A 142 -0.76 10.08 14.19
CA ALA A 142 -0.04 11.30 13.79
C ALA A 142 -0.34 11.66 12.32
N ASP A 143 -0.18 12.94 11.95
CA ASP A 143 -0.47 13.39 10.58
C ASP A 143 0.43 12.75 9.53
N SER A 144 1.64 12.34 9.91
CA SER A 144 2.56 11.60 9.05
C SER A 144 2.31 10.10 9.03
N GLU A 145 1.50 9.55 9.95
CA GLU A 145 1.32 8.11 10.10
C GLU A 145 0.31 7.55 9.10
N CYS A 146 0.67 6.42 8.47
CA CYS A 146 -0.22 5.56 7.72
C CYS A 146 -0.31 4.19 8.36
N LYS A 147 -1.48 3.81 8.85
CA LYS A 147 -1.75 2.50 9.42
C LYS A 147 -2.17 1.51 8.33
N ILE A 148 -1.51 0.36 8.28
CA ILE A 148 -1.78 -0.67 7.27
C ILE A 148 -2.09 -2.00 7.96
N VAL A 149 -3.19 -2.62 7.56
CA VAL A 149 -3.48 -4.01 7.93
C VAL A 149 -3.20 -4.92 6.75
N THR A 150 -2.26 -5.85 6.93
CA THR A 150 -1.95 -6.88 5.92
C THR A 150 -2.81 -8.11 6.11
N ASN A 151 -3.27 -8.68 5.01
CA ASN A 151 -4.09 -9.89 5.03
C ASN A 151 -3.98 -10.66 3.69
N VAL A 152 -4.62 -11.83 3.61
CA VAL A 152 -4.72 -12.58 2.35
C VAL A 152 -6.15 -12.55 1.81
N ARG A 153 -7.13 -13.00 2.58
CA ARG A 153 -8.54 -13.07 2.19
C ARG A 153 -9.52 -12.72 3.30
N CYS A 154 -9.09 -12.74 4.56
CA CYS A 154 -9.98 -12.65 5.71
C CYS A 154 -10.71 -11.30 5.85
N LEU A 155 -10.32 -10.30 5.10
CA LEU A 155 -10.98 -8.99 5.07
C LEU A 155 -11.76 -8.74 3.76
N SER A 156 -11.96 -9.76 2.92
CA SER A 156 -12.82 -9.65 1.74
C SER A 156 -14.31 -9.55 2.12
N GLU A 157 -14.72 -10.04 3.29
CA GLU A 157 -16.11 -9.97 3.79
C GLU A 157 -16.20 -9.37 5.19
N GLY A 158 -17.30 -8.68 5.49
CA GLY A 158 -17.71 -8.32 6.85
C GLY A 158 -16.97 -7.18 7.56
N VAL A 159 -15.91 -6.59 6.99
CA VAL A 159 -15.17 -5.51 7.64
C VAL A 159 -15.69 -4.15 7.21
N ASP A 160 -16.24 -3.41 8.16
CA ASP A 160 -16.66 -2.03 7.96
C ASP A 160 -15.60 -1.06 8.52
N VAL A 161 -14.78 -0.50 7.64
CA VAL A 161 -13.81 0.55 7.96
C VAL A 161 -14.03 1.73 6.99
N PRO A 162 -15.01 2.61 7.26
CA PRO A 162 -15.30 3.75 6.38
C PRO A 162 -14.12 4.70 6.17
N ALA A 163 -13.19 4.71 7.14
CA ALA A 163 -12.00 5.57 7.11
C ALA A 163 -10.85 5.03 6.23
N LEU A 164 -11.05 3.94 5.47
CA LEU A 164 -10.01 3.44 4.56
C LEU A 164 -9.76 4.41 3.42
N ASP A 165 -8.51 4.82 3.25
CA ASP A 165 -8.05 5.64 2.13
C ASP A 165 -7.64 4.78 0.95
N ALA A 166 -6.97 3.64 1.19
CA ALA A 166 -6.43 2.80 0.14
C ALA A 166 -6.64 1.29 0.35
N VAL A 167 -6.68 0.59 -0.78
CA VAL A 167 -6.45 -0.85 -0.88
C VAL A 167 -5.20 -1.08 -1.71
N LEU A 168 -4.29 -1.92 -1.19
CA LEU A 168 -3.01 -2.27 -1.80
C LEU A 168 -3.09 -3.72 -2.30
N PHE A 169 -2.89 -3.93 -3.60
CA PHE A 169 -2.77 -5.27 -4.16
C PHE A 169 -1.30 -5.63 -4.38
N LEU A 170 -0.71 -6.35 -3.44
CA LEU A 170 0.69 -6.81 -3.52
C LEU A 170 0.85 -8.11 -4.31
N SER A 171 -0.25 -8.69 -4.73
CA SER A 171 -0.30 -9.87 -5.61
C SER A 171 -1.46 -9.76 -6.58
N SER A 172 -1.34 -10.49 -7.68
CA SER A 172 -2.45 -10.68 -8.62
C SER A 172 -3.70 -11.22 -7.93
N ARG A 173 -4.85 -10.78 -8.36
CA ARG A 173 -6.15 -11.31 -7.95
C ARG A 173 -6.83 -11.97 -9.15
N ASN A 174 -7.25 -13.22 -8.96
CA ASN A 174 -7.96 -13.98 -9.99
C ASN A 174 -9.48 -13.86 -9.86
N SER A 175 -9.96 -13.15 -8.85
CA SER A 175 -11.39 -13.01 -8.56
C SER A 175 -11.83 -11.56 -8.69
N GLN A 176 -12.63 -11.27 -9.70
CA GLN A 176 -13.29 -9.96 -9.86
C GLN A 176 -14.14 -9.59 -8.64
N VAL A 177 -14.79 -10.58 -8.02
CA VAL A 177 -15.64 -10.37 -6.84
C VAL A 177 -14.81 -9.84 -5.66
N ASP A 178 -13.63 -10.41 -5.41
CA ASP A 178 -12.73 -9.96 -4.33
C ASP A 178 -12.25 -8.53 -4.57
N VAL A 179 -11.95 -8.19 -5.84
CA VAL A 179 -11.55 -6.83 -6.23
C VAL A 179 -12.70 -5.85 -6.00
N VAL A 180 -13.88 -6.13 -6.55
CA VAL A 180 -15.07 -5.27 -6.42
C VAL A 180 -15.46 -5.04 -4.96
N GLN A 181 -15.46 -6.08 -4.13
CA GLN A 181 -15.74 -5.96 -2.70
C GLN A 181 -14.70 -5.11 -1.97
N SER A 182 -13.42 -5.26 -2.32
CA SER A 182 -12.34 -4.46 -1.73
C SER A 182 -12.43 -2.99 -2.14
N VAL A 183 -12.74 -2.71 -3.41
CA VAL A 183 -12.98 -1.36 -3.95
C VAL A 183 -14.17 -0.70 -3.25
N GLY A 184 -15.28 -1.41 -3.09
CA GLY A 184 -16.46 -0.90 -2.40
C GLY A 184 -16.19 -0.42 -0.97
N ARG A 185 -15.13 -0.92 -0.32
CA ARG A 185 -14.71 -0.48 1.03
C ARG A 185 -14.01 0.87 1.02
N VAL A 186 -13.07 1.08 0.09
CA VAL A 186 -12.38 2.37 -0.03
C VAL A 186 -13.29 3.46 -0.59
N MET A 187 -14.40 3.10 -1.23
CA MET A 187 -15.38 4.07 -1.73
C MET A 187 -16.35 4.57 -0.64
N ARG A 188 -16.32 4.04 0.57
CA ARG A 188 -17.19 4.54 1.65
C ARG A 188 -16.82 5.95 2.06
N ASN A 189 -17.83 6.81 2.14
CA ASN A 189 -17.65 8.18 2.62
C ASN A 189 -17.20 8.19 4.08
N PHE A 190 -16.26 9.08 4.37
CA PHE A 190 -15.80 9.34 5.72
C PHE A 190 -15.74 10.84 5.97
N ARG A 191 -16.27 11.27 7.14
CA ARG A 191 -16.32 12.67 7.56
C ARG A 191 -16.98 13.62 6.55
N LYS A 192 -18.07 13.17 5.88
CA LYS A 192 -18.82 13.95 4.90
C LYS A 192 -19.21 15.34 5.44
N GLY A 193 -18.94 16.38 4.65
CA GLY A 193 -19.22 17.78 4.99
C GLY A 193 -18.25 18.42 5.97
N ARG A 194 -17.13 17.74 6.33
CA ARG A 194 -16.07 18.30 7.17
C ARG A 194 -14.88 18.74 6.33
N PRO A 195 -14.01 19.65 6.84
CA PRO A 195 -12.81 20.08 6.12
C PRO A 195 -11.86 18.94 5.76
N ASP A 196 -11.85 17.89 6.58
CA ASP A 196 -11.07 16.67 6.41
C ASP A 196 -11.88 15.52 5.78
N GLU A 197 -12.90 15.86 5.00
CA GLU A 197 -13.70 14.89 4.25
C GLU A 197 -12.83 14.12 3.25
N LYS A 198 -12.99 12.79 3.26
CA LYS A 198 -12.36 11.92 2.29
C LYS A 198 -12.87 12.22 0.88
N LYS A 199 -11.97 12.60 -0.03
CA LYS A 199 -12.30 12.96 -1.42
C LYS A 199 -12.39 11.72 -2.32
N TYR A 200 -11.41 10.84 -2.24
CA TYR A 200 -11.29 9.64 -3.07
C TYR A 200 -10.94 8.41 -2.26
N GLY A 201 -11.36 7.23 -2.75
CA GLY A 201 -10.75 5.96 -2.39
C GLY A 201 -9.62 5.63 -3.38
N TYR A 202 -8.56 4.98 -2.92
CA TYR A 202 -7.42 4.64 -3.78
C TYR A 202 -7.23 3.13 -3.88
N ILE A 203 -6.95 2.67 -5.10
CA ILE A 203 -6.51 1.31 -5.37
C ILE A 203 -5.08 1.40 -5.85
N ILE A 204 -4.14 0.84 -5.09
CA ILE A 204 -2.71 0.93 -5.39
C ILE A 204 -2.21 -0.44 -5.84
N ILE A 205 -1.62 -0.46 -7.02
CA ILE A 205 -1.07 -1.65 -7.66
C ILE A 205 0.39 -1.36 -8.02
N PRO A 206 1.36 -1.86 -7.23
CA PRO A 206 2.77 -1.70 -7.56
C PRO A 206 3.17 -2.70 -8.64
N VAL A 207 3.79 -2.21 -9.71
CA VAL A 207 4.30 -3.01 -10.82
C VAL A 207 5.79 -2.72 -11.00
N VAL A 208 6.63 -3.76 -10.91
CA VAL A 208 8.05 -3.62 -11.21
C VAL A 208 8.23 -3.72 -12.73
N VAL A 209 8.89 -2.74 -13.28
CA VAL A 209 9.17 -2.66 -14.72
C VAL A 209 10.67 -2.87 -14.94
N PRO A 210 11.09 -3.86 -15.76
CA PRO A 210 12.48 -4.00 -16.15
C PRO A 210 12.99 -2.76 -16.88
N GLN A 211 14.30 -2.45 -16.76
CA GLN A 211 14.92 -1.25 -17.33
C GLN A 211 14.67 -1.06 -18.83
N ASP A 212 14.58 -2.14 -19.59
CA ASP A 212 14.46 -2.12 -21.05
C ASP A 212 13.00 -2.13 -21.55
N VAL A 213 12.02 -2.09 -20.65
CA VAL A 213 10.60 -2.20 -20.97
C VAL A 213 9.89 -0.88 -20.64
N LYS A 214 9.11 -0.37 -21.59
CA LYS A 214 8.26 0.79 -21.31
C LYS A 214 7.15 0.40 -20.31
N PRO A 215 6.80 1.29 -19.38
CA PRO A 215 5.73 1.03 -18.42
C PRO A 215 4.40 0.57 -19.06
N GLU A 216 4.06 1.14 -20.21
CA GLU A 216 2.84 0.83 -20.98
C GLU A 216 2.86 -0.62 -21.50
N ASP A 217 4.01 -1.09 -21.98
CA ASP A 217 4.18 -2.46 -22.50
C ASP A 217 4.16 -3.47 -21.34
N ALA A 218 4.82 -3.14 -20.21
CA ALA A 218 4.80 -3.98 -19.02
C ALA A 218 3.40 -4.15 -18.44
N LEU A 219 2.54 -3.15 -18.56
CA LEU A 219 1.14 -3.22 -18.13
C LEU A 219 0.29 -4.07 -19.05
N ASN A 220 0.48 -3.97 -20.38
CA ASN A 220 -0.26 -4.73 -21.37
C ASN A 220 0.05 -6.23 -21.32
N ASP A 221 1.30 -6.60 -21.05
CA ASP A 221 1.74 -8.00 -20.92
C ASP A 221 1.43 -8.61 -19.54
N ASN A 222 1.07 -7.79 -18.57
CA ASN A 222 0.88 -8.24 -17.20
C ASN A 222 -0.50 -8.87 -17.00
N LYS A 223 -0.61 -10.17 -17.33
CA LYS A 223 -1.81 -11.00 -17.14
C LYS A 223 -2.34 -11.00 -15.70
N TYR A 224 -1.50 -10.63 -14.74
CA TYR A 224 -1.82 -10.67 -13.30
C TYR A 224 -2.79 -9.57 -12.85
N PHE A 225 -2.87 -8.46 -13.57
CA PHE A 225 -3.75 -7.35 -13.20
C PHE A 225 -4.90 -7.13 -14.17
N LYS A 226 -5.04 -7.99 -15.19
CA LYS A 226 -6.12 -7.88 -16.17
C LYS A 226 -7.51 -7.82 -15.53
N VAL A 227 -7.71 -8.56 -14.44
CA VAL A 227 -8.97 -8.58 -13.67
C VAL A 227 -9.32 -7.23 -13.02
N VAL A 228 -8.35 -6.33 -12.87
CA VAL A 228 -8.58 -4.99 -12.31
C VAL A 228 -8.96 -3.99 -13.40
N TRP A 229 -8.65 -4.31 -14.68
CA TRP A 229 -8.96 -3.45 -15.84
C TRP A 229 -10.31 -3.76 -16.51
N ASP A 230 -10.73 -5.03 -16.47
CA ASP A 230 -12.00 -5.51 -17.02
C ASP A 230 -13.18 -5.24 -16.06
#